data_2542123afb76ebb1eebd97ba2ad45df7
#
_entry.id   2542123afb76ebb1eebd97ba2ad45df7
#
_cell.length_a   1.000
_cell.length_b   1.000
_cell.length_c   1.000
_cell.angle_alpha   90.00
_cell.angle_beta   90.00
_cell.angle_gamma   90.00
#
_symmetry.space_group_name_H-M   'P 1'
#
loop_
_entity.id
_entity.type
_entity.pdbx_description
1 polymer ?
#
loop_
_entity_poly.entity_id
_entity_poly.type
_entity_poly.pdbx_seq_one_letter_code
_entity_poly.pdbx_strand_id
1 'polypeptide(L)'
;MRQTYDLSQWTVEMNVNISKLGTALGELNNQTLFGAWGNDGGEIYTRFGDAPIEGNRLQIKTQGTQMNSKQLFNANQWYHLAFVCTGTKLYLYVNGALDNSMDLPGKATNLSNRFNFGNTDYLKANVMVSELRFWTVARTQAQIANNMYACDPKSTDLEAYWKLNEGQGDTFKDATGHNNTGKCVAVPTWEQNVRIDGK
;
A
#
# COMPACT_ATOMS: atom_id res chain seq x y z
N MET A 1 2.99 -7.77 -11.31
CA MET A 1 2.53 -9.12 -10.98
C MET A 1 2.53 -9.97 -12.23
N ARG A 2 2.71 -11.28 -12.11
CA ARG A 2 2.84 -12.21 -13.24
C ARG A 2 1.57 -12.35 -14.09
N GLN A 3 0.44 -11.97 -13.55
CA GLN A 3 -0.87 -12.00 -14.24
C GLN A 3 -1.77 -10.86 -13.76
N THR A 4 -2.84 -10.63 -14.50
CA THR A 4 -3.92 -9.73 -14.09
C THR A 4 -4.83 -10.44 -13.09
N TYR A 5 -5.19 -9.74 -12.02
CA TYR A 5 -6.12 -10.24 -11.01
C TYR A 5 -7.39 -9.40 -11.03
N ASP A 6 -8.51 -10.06 -11.17
CA ASP A 6 -9.85 -9.54 -10.96
C ASP A 6 -10.39 -10.18 -9.68
N LEU A 7 -10.09 -9.55 -8.53
CA LEU A 7 -10.36 -10.14 -7.24
C LEU A 7 -11.48 -9.38 -6.53
N SER A 8 -12.44 -10.15 -6.02
CA SER A 8 -13.42 -9.62 -5.08
C SER A 8 -12.83 -9.44 -3.67
N GLN A 9 -11.83 -10.23 -3.31
CA GLN A 9 -11.13 -10.17 -2.03
C GLN A 9 -9.63 -10.09 -2.23
N TRP A 10 -8.97 -9.24 -1.47
CA TRP A 10 -7.52 -9.09 -1.50
C TRP A 10 -7.02 -8.31 -0.28
N THR A 11 -5.72 -8.38 -0.04
CA THR A 11 -5.04 -7.55 0.96
C THR A 11 -3.71 -7.04 0.39
N VAL A 12 -3.45 -5.75 0.60
CA VAL A 12 -2.13 -5.13 0.36
C VAL A 12 -1.59 -4.67 1.70
N GLU A 13 -0.37 -5.05 2.04
CA GLU A 13 0.30 -4.67 3.27
C GLU A 13 1.68 -4.10 3.00
N MET A 14 2.11 -3.14 3.83
CA MET A 14 3.44 -2.56 3.76
C MET A 14 3.82 -1.84 5.04
N ASN A 15 5.11 -1.71 5.30
CA ASN A 15 5.62 -0.73 6.25
C ASN A 15 6.08 0.50 5.49
N VAL A 16 5.70 1.68 5.98
CA VAL A 16 6.03 2.97 5.38
C VAL A 16 6.56 3.95 6.42
N ASN A 17 7.51 4.77 6.01
CA ASN A 17 7.94 5.95 6.74
C ASN A 17 7.92 7.13 5.75
N ILE A 18 7.08 8.11 6.02
CA ILE A 18 6.85 9.24 5.13
C ILE A 18 7.76 10.37 5.60
N SER A 19 8.70 10.76 4.75
CA SER A 19 9.73 11.75 5.11
C SER A 19 9.16 13.17 5.18
N LYS A 20 8.10 13.46 4.42
CA LYS A 20 7.48 14.79 4.38
C LYS A 20 5.98 14.68 4.18
N LEU A 21 5.23 15.34 5.05
CA LEU A 21 3.78 15.47 5.00
C LEU A 21 3.41 16.96 5.06
N GLY A 22 2.38 17.35 4.32
CA GLY A 22 1.77 18.66 4.46
C GLY A 22 0.96 18.71 5.76
N THR A 23 0.94 19.87 6.41
CA THR A 23 0.15 20.11 7.62
C THR A 23 -1.09 20.96 7.35
N ALA A 24 -1.11 21.68 6.25
CA ALA A 24 -2.23 22.50 5.81
C ALA A 24 -2.98 21.83 4.65
N LEU A 25 -4.25 22.24 4.48
CA LEU A 25 -5.06 21.84 3.34
C LEU A 25 -4.37 22.24 2.02
N GLY A 26 -4.24 21.29 1.13
CA GLY A 26 -3.64 21.52 -0.18
C GLY A 26 -2.13 21.58 -0.20
N GLU A 27 -1.46 21.49 0.96
CA GLU A 27 -0.01 21.40 1.03
C GLU A 27 0.45 19.98 0.66
N LEU A 28 1.45 19.87 -0.21
CA LEU A 28 1.97 18.59 -0.71
C LEU A 28 0.87 17.63 -1.22
N ASN A 29 -0.07 18.19 -1.96
CA ASN A 29 -1.21 17.46 -2.51
C ASN A 29 -0.82 16.26 -3.34
N ASN A 30 -1.68 15.23 -3.28
CA ASN A 30 -1.62 14.08 -4.16
C ASN A 30 -0.31 13.28 -4.08
N GLN A 31 0.31 13.16 -2.90
CA GLN A 31 1.42 12.25 -2.70
C GLN A 31 0.92 10.81 -2.80
N THR A 32 0.95 10.24 -4.01
CA THR A 32 0.48 8.89 -4.27
C THR A 32 1.40 7.87 -3.63
N LEU A 33 0.82 7.01 -2.78
CA LEU A 33 1.54 5.90 -2.15
C LEU A 33 1.53 4.67 -3.07
N PHE A 34 0.36 4.15 -3.37
CA PHE A 34 0.22 3.08 -4.36
C PHE A 34 -1.12 3.18 -5.11
N GLY A 35 -1.18 2.55 -6.27
CA GLY A 35 -2.40 2.41 -7.04
C GLY A 35 -2.34 1.31 -8.07
N ALA A 36 -3.50 0.84 -8.47
CA ALA A 36 -3.71 0.03 -9.67
C ALA A 36 -4.61 0.83 -10.60
N TRP A 37 -4.06 1.29 -11.71
CA TRP A 37 -4.75 2.17 -12.66
C TRP A 37 -5.30 1.35 -13.82
N GLY A 38 -6.60 1.41 -14.03
CA GLY A 38 -7.29 0.74 -15.13
C GLY A 38 -8.44 1.60 -15.65
N ASN A 39 -9.02 1.21 -16.79
CA ASN A 39 -10.11 1.95 -17.41
C ASN A 39 -11.50 1.48 -16.95
N ASP A 40 -11.59 0.46 -16.10
CA ASP A 40 -12.83 -0.30 -15.87
C ASP A 40 -13.48 -0.04 -14.50
N GLY A 41 -13.07 0.99 -13.78
CA GLY A 41 -13.65 1.36 -12.48
C GLY A 41 -13.33 0.40 -11.32
N GLY A 42 -12.46 -0.56 -11.55
CA GLY A 42 -11.90 -1.44 -10.51
C GLY A 42 -10.59 -0.94 -9.92
N GLU A 43 -10.14 0.23 -10.33
CA GLU A 43 -8.91 0.85 -9.87
C GLU A 43 -8.97 1.28 -8.41
N ILE A 44 -7.83 1.17 -7.75
CA ILE A 44 -7.60 1.73 -6.42
C ILE A 44 -6.44 2.69 -6.48
N TYR A 45 -6.54 3.78 -5.73
CA TYR A 45 -5.39 4.60 -5.40
C TYR A 45 -5.42 5.10 -3.97
N THR A 46 -4.22 5.29 -3.43
CA THR A 46 -4.01 5.80 -2.09
C THR A 46 -3.04 6.96 -2.15
N ARG A 47 -3.34 8.04 -1.44
CA ARG A 47 -2.54 9.26 -1.48
C ARG A 47 -2.66 10.06 -0.19
N PHE A 48 -1.64 10.84 0.10
CA PHE A 48 -1.68 11.84 1.18
C PHE A 48 -2.01 13.22 0.61
N GLY A 49 -2.74 14.02 1.41
CA GLY A 49 -2.91 15.44 1.15
C GLY A 49 -3.74 15.81 -0.06
N ASP A 50 -4.83 15.11 -0.33
CA ASP A 50 -5.77 15.56 -1.36
C ASP A 50 -6.80 16.53 -0.78
N ALA A 51 -6.87 17.74 -1.31
CA ALA A 51 -7.91 18.68 -0.90
C ALA A 51 -9.32 18.06 -1.07
N PRO A 52 -10.22 18.21 -0.11
CA PRO A 52 -10.17 19.13 1.04
C PRO A 52 -9.68 18.48 2.36
N ILE A 53 -8.88 17.44 2.33
CA ILE A 53 -8.36 16.80 3.54
C ILE A 53 -6.99 17.35 3.95
N GLU A 54 -6.64 17.17 5.22
CA GLU A 54 -5.34 17.55 5.75
C GLU A 54 -4.20 16.77 5.08
N GLY A 55 -3.07 17.42 4.87
CA GLY A 55 -1.92 16.87 4.15
C GLY A 55 -1.31 15.62 4.78
N ASN A 56 -1.62 15.34 6.04
CA ASN A 56 -1.17 14.17 6.79
C ASN A 56 -2.26 13.09 6.98
N ARG A 57 -3.36 13.15 6.23
CA ARG A 57 -4.34 12.05 6.14
C ARG A 57 -4.13 11.24 4.87
N LEU A 58 -4.31 9.94 4.99
CA LEU A 58 -4.32 9.04 3.86
C LEU A 58 -5.74 8.95 3.28
N GLN A 59 -5.90 9.29 2.03
CA GLN A 59 -7.12 9.07 1.26
C GLN A 59 -7.00 7.77 0.47
N ILE A 60 -8.06 6.98 0.49
CA ILE A 60 -8.21 5.78 -0.31
C ILE A 60 -9.45 5.95 -1.19
N LYS A 61 -9.29 5.72 -2.50
CA LYS A 61 -10.39 5.76 -3.46
C LYS A 61 -10.40 4.52 -4.32
N THR A 62 -11.57 3.90 -4.44
CA THR A 62 -11.79 2.73 -5.31
C THR A 62 -13.28 2.58 -5.62
N GLN A 63 -13.60 2.00 -6.77
CA GLN A 63 -14.98 1.67 -7.19
C GLN A 63 -15.97 2.86 -7.10
N GLY A 64 -15.49 4.09 -7.30
CA GLY A 64 -16.30 5.31 -7.21
C GLY A 64 -16.57 5.79 -5.78
N THR A 65 -16.06 5.11 -4.74
CA THR A 65 -16.15 5.49 -3.33
C THR A 65 -14.80 5.95 -2.80
N GLN A 66 -14.83 6.69 -1.68
CA GLN A 66 -13.60 7.13 -1.03
C GLN A 66 -13.75 7.16 0.49
N MET A 67 -12.63 6.96 1.18
CA MET A 67 -12.51 7.22 2.62
C MET A 67 -11.17 7.87 2.93
N ASN A 68 -11.11 8.51 4.10
CA ASN A 68 -9.88 9.06 4.65
C ASN A 68 -9.52 8.30 5.93
N SER A 69 -8.24 8.19 6.22
CA SER A 69 -7.78 7.65 7.51
C SER A 69 -8.33 8.52 8.66
N LYS A 70 -8.61 7.89 9.81
CA LYS A 70 -8.80 8.58 11.08
C LYS A 70 -7.46 8.97 11.68
N GLN A 71 -6.45 8.11 11.48
CA GLN A 71 -5.07 8.40 11.86
C GLN A 71 -4.57 9.65 11.14
N LEU A 72 -3.99 10.57 11.91
CA LEU A 72 -3.12 11.62 11.41
C LEU A 72 -1.69 11.10 11.45
N PHE A 73 -1.01 11.10 10.31
CA PHE A 73 0.34 10.57 10.21
C PHE A 73 1.37 11.63 10.58
N ASN A 74 2.46 11.19 11.20
CA ASN A 74 3.62 12.01 11.48
C ASN A 74 4.73 11.70 10.48
N ALA A 75 5.43 12.71 10.01
CA ALA A 75 6.61 12.52 9.20
C ALA A 75 7.73 11.83 10.01
N ASN A 76 8.57 11.06 9.31
CA ASN A 76 9.70 10.32 9.88
C ASN A 76 9.33 9.28 10.95
N GLN A 77 8.10 8.77 10.91
CA GLN A 77 7.63 7.69 11.76
C GLN A 77 7.23 6.48 10.89
N TRP A 78 7.57 5.27 11.35
CA TRP A 78 7.15 4.03 10.70
C TRP A 78 5.71 3.69 11.07
N TYR A 79 4.97 3.27 10.06
CA TYR A 79 3.61 2.74 10.18
C TYR A 79 3.49 1.47 9.37
N HIS A 80 2.86 0.45 9.94
CA HIS A 80 2.34 -0.67 9.15
C HIS A 80 0.96 -0.29 8.62
N LEU A 81 0.76 -0.40 7.32
CA LEU A 81 -0.52 -0.19 6.65
C LEU A 81 -1.02 -1.50 6.07
N ALA A 82 -2.30 -1.80 6.26
CA ALA A 82 -2.96 -2.89 5.55
C ALA A 82 -4.31 -2.43 4.98
N PHE A 83 -4.50 -2.70 3.70
CA PHE A 83 -5.71 -2.40 2.94
C PHE A 83 -6.38 -3.74 2.63
N VAL A 84 -7.57 -3.97 3.19
CA VAL A 84 -8.27 -5.25 3.09
C VAL A 84 -9.60 -5.06 2.40
N CYS A 85 -9.76 -5.66 1.22
CA CYS A 85 -11.02 -5.72 0.49
C CYS A 85 -11.71 -7.06 0.74
N THR A 86 -12.95 -7.05 1.21
CA THR A 86 -13.77 -8.24 1.43
C THR A 86 -14.83 -8.46 0.33
N GLY A 87 -14.78 -7.67 -0.74
CA GLY A 87 -15.78 -7.63 -1.80
C GLY A 87 -16.81 -6.52 -1.62
N THR A 88 -17.38 -6.39 -0.45
CA THR A 88 -18.41 -5.37 -0.15
C THR A 88 -17.92 -4.27 0.78
N LYS A 89 -16.71 -4.41 1.34
CA LYS A 89 -16.09 -3.41 2.21
C LYS A 89 -14.59 -3.31 1.95
N LEU A 90 -14.06 -2.12 2.11
CA LEU A 90 -12.63 -1.87 2.24
C LEU A 90 -12.32 -1.41 3.66
N TYR A 91 -11.32 -2.03 4.27
CA TYR A 91 -10.82 -1.69 5.60
C TYR A 91 -9.40 -1.15 5.48
N LEU A 92 -9.09 -0.13 6.26
CA LEU A 92 -7.73 0.34 6.54
C LEU A 92 -7.35 -0.07 7.96
N TYR A 93 -6.22 -0.77 8.08
CA TYR A 93 -5.58 -1.03 9.36
C TYR A 93 -4.28 -0.23 9.42
N VAL A 94 -4.04 0.38 10.58
CA VAL A 94 -2.80 1.08 10.90
C VAL A 94 -2.19 0.43 12.14
N ASN A 95 -0.94 -0.01 12.04
CA ASN A 95 -0.23 -0.71 13.12
C ASN A 95 -1.03 -1.89 13.71
N GLY A 96 -1.67 -2.67 12.84
CA GLY A 96 -2.45 -3.84 13.21
C GLY A 96 -3.85 -3.56 13.80
N ALA A 97 -4.21 -2.29 14.01
CA ALA A 97 -5.52 -1.88 14.51
C ALA A 97 -6.40 -1.32 13.39
N LEU A 98 -7.71 -1.60 13.45
CA LEU A 98 -8.68 -1.01 12.51
C LEU A 98 -8.70 0.51 12.67
N ASP A 99 -8.37 1.21 11.59
CA ASP A 99 -8.44 2.68 11.52
C ASP A 99 -9.80 3.13 10.97
N ASN A 100 -10.16 2.71 9.76
CA ASN A 100 -11.41 3.10 9.13
C ASN A 100 -11.90 2.02 8.15
N SER A 101 -13.16 2.15 7.70
CA SER A 101 -13.72 1.30 6.66
C SER A 101 -14.76 2.04 5.82
N MET A 102 -15.00 1.55 4.60
CA MET A 102 -16.08 2.03 3.73
C MET A 102 -16.77 0.87 3.04
N ASP A 103 -18.06 1.04 2.73
CA ASP A 103 -18.81 0.12 1.90
C ASP A 103 -18.40 0.26 0.42
N LEU A 104 -18.40 -0.85 -0.29
CA LEU A 104 -18.10 -0.93 -1.71
C LEU A 104 -19.31 -1.44 -2.48
N PRO A 105 -19.48 -1.06 -3.77
CA PRO A 105 -20.57 -1.55 -4.61
C PRO A 105 -20.51 -3.05 -4.93
N GLY A 106 -19.47 -3.75 -4.48
CA GLY A 106 -19.34 -5.21 -4.65
C GLY A 106 -18.76 -5.65 -5.99
N LYS A 107 -18.09 -4.74 -6.68
CA LYS A 107 -17.37 -5.08 -7.92
C LYS A 107 -16.00 -5.70 -7.59
N ALA A 108 -15.52 -6.60 -8.46
CA ALA A 108 -14.14 -7.04 -8.41
C ALA A 108 -13.20 -5.85 -8.63
N THR A 109 -12.10 -5.80 -7.88
CA THR A 109 -11.03 -4.81 -8.09
C THR A 109 -10.06 -5.38 -9.12
N ASN A 110 -9.88 -4.70 -10.23
CA ASN A 110 -8.87 -5.06 -11.21
C ASN A 110 -7.50 -4.62 -10.71
N LEU A 111 -6.71 -5.60 -10.27
CA LEU A 111 -5.32 -5.41 -9.85
C LEU A 111 -4.41 -5.86 -10.98
N SER A 112 -4.50 -5.15 -12.10
CA SER A 112 -3.76 -5.45 -13.32
C SER A 112 -2.25 -5.28 -13.15
N ASN A 113 -1.50 -5.56 -14.20
CA ASN A 113 -0.05 -5.31 -14.32
C ASN A 113 0.34 -3.83 -14.12
N ARG A 114 -0.62 -2.94 -13.89
CA ARG A 114 -0.42 -1.52 -13.57
C ARG A 114 -0.42 -1.23 -12.06
N PHE A 115 -0.26 -2.24 -11.21
CA PHE A 115 -0.03 -2.01 -9.79
C PHE A 115 1.32 -1.31 -9.60
N ASN A 116 1.28 -0.04 -9.20
CA ASN A 116 2.44 0.82 -9.08
C ASN A 116 2.58 1.38 -7.67
N PHE A 117 3.82 1.55 -7.22
CA PHE A 117 4.19 2.39 -6.09
C PHE A 117 4.55 3.79 -6.59
N GLY A 118 3.93 4.80 -5.99
CA GLY A 118 3.97 6.15 -6.51
C GLY A 118 3.18 6.29 -7.82
N ASN A 119 3.32 7.43 -8.46
CA ASN A 119 2.75 7.71 -9.78
C ASN A 119 3.70 8.63 -10.56
N THR A 120 3.79 8.43 -11.88
CA THR A 120 4.61 9.29 -12.75
C THR A 120 3.98 10.65 -13.02
N ASP A 121 2.63 10.74 -12.93
CA ASP A 121 1.85 11.89 -13.34
C ASP A 121 1.49 12.85 -12.19
N TYR A 122 1.68 12.41 -10.94
CA TYR A 122 1.39 13.19 -9.73
C TYR A 122 2.61 13.22 -8.80
N LEU A 123 2.50 14.01 -7.73
CA LEU A 123 3.55 14.04 -6.71
C LEU A 123 3.81 12.64 -6.17
N LYS A 124 5.05 12.20 -6.27
CA LYS A 124 5.52 10.95 -5.68
C LYS A 124 5.54 11.11 -4.17
N ALA A 125 5.04 10.15 -3.44
CA ALA A 125 5.22 10.12 -2.01
C ALA A 125 6.72 10.04 -1.70
N ASN A 126 7.22 10.95 -0.87
CA ASN A 126 8.56 10.87 -0.34
C ASN A 126 8.56 9.90 0.84
N VAL A 127 8.72 8.63 0.55
CA VAL A 127 8.45 7.52 1.46
C VAL A 127 9.52 6.44 1.38
N MET A 128 9.95 5.94 2.53
CA MET A 128 10.63 4.66 2.64
C MET A 128 9.58 3.55 2.75
N VAL A 129 9.81 2.45 2.07
CA VAL A 129 8.89 1.30 2.04
C VAL A 129 9.65 0.03 2.33
N SER A 130 9.03 -0.87 3.10
CA SER A 130 9.54 -2.21 3.38
C SER A 130 8.39 -3.19 3.51
N GLU A 131 8.67 -4.48 3.35
CA GLU A 131 7.72 -5.56 3.61
C GLU A 131 6.42 -5.44 2.79
N LEU A 132 6.52 -5.07 1.51
CA LEU A 132 5.37 -4.95 0.62
C LEU A 132 4.84 -6.34 0.26
N ARG A 133 3.55 -6.59 0.54
CA ARG A 133 2.89 -7.87 0.33
C ARG A 133 1.55 -7.72 -0.37
N PHE A 134 1.29 -8.66 -1.26
CA PHE A 134 0.00 -8.79 -1.92
C PHE A 134 -0.58 -10.20 -1.68
N TRP A 135 -1.78 -10.22 -1.11
CA TRP A 135 -2.55 -11.44 -0.81
C TRP A 135 -3.80 -11.50 -1.65
N THR A 136 -4.15 -12.68 -2.14
CA THR A 136 -5.37 -12.92 -2.94
C THR A 136 -6.61 -13.15 -2.09
N VAL A 137 -6.54 -12.90 -0.79
CA VAL A 137 -7.61 -13.06 0.20
C VAL A 137 -7.74 -11.83 1.09
N ALA A 138 -8.90 -11.67 1.72
CA ALA A 138 -9.10 -10.71 2.80
C ALA A 138 -8.51 -11.27 4.10
N ARG A 139 -7.43 -10.65 4.61
CA ARG A 139 -6.80 -11.06 5.87
C ARG A 139 -7.56 -10.53 7.07
N THR A 140 -7.60 -11.32 8.13
CA THR A 140 -8.17 -10.90 9.43
C THR A 140 -7.23 -9.93 10.16
N GLN A 141 -7.78 -9.15 11.08
CA GLN A 141 -6.98 -8.25 11.92
C GLN A 141 -5.88 -8.99 12.69
N ALA A 142 -6.17 -10.18 13.22
CA ALA A 142 -5.18 -10.98 13.95
C ALA A 142 -4.01 -11.43 13.05
N GLN A 143 -4.30 -11.84 11.82
CA GLN A 143 -3.27 -12.19 10.84
C GLN A 143 -2.39 -10.98 10.49
N ILE A 144 -3.00 -9.81 10.34
CA ILE A 144 -2.29 -8.56 10.06
C ILE A 144 -1.39 -8.20 11.24
N ALA A 145 -1.95 -8.12 12.46
CA ALA A 145 -1.23 -7.71 13.66
C ALA A 145 -0.04 -8.63 13.98
N ASN A 146 -0.20 -9.94 13.78
CA ASN A 146 0.86 -10.91 14.07
C ASN A 146 1.99 -10.92 13.03
N ASN A 147 1.79 -10.33 11.86
CA ASN A 147 2.74 -10.38 10.74
C ASN A 147 3.18 -8.99 10.24
N MET A 148 3.03 -7.93 11.03
CA MET A 148 3.32 -6.56 10.58
C MET A 148 4.75 -6.40 10.03
N TYR A 149 5.73 -7.07 10.62
CA TYR A 149 7.16 -6.85 10.32
C TYR A 149 7.80 -7.94 9.46
N ALA A 150 7.17 -9.10 9.38
CA ALA A 150 7.60 -10.20 8.52
C ALA A 150 6.49 -11.24 8.40
N CYS A 151 6.52 -12.05 7.35
CA CYS A 151 5.72 -13.27 7.23
C CYS A 151 6.51 -14.38 6.54
N ASP A 152 5.99 -15.59 6.61
CA ASP A 152 6.56 -16.71 5.84
C ASP A 152 6.30 -16.48 4.34
N PRO A 153 7.33 -16.40 3.49
CA PRO A 153 7.16 -16.24 2.05
C PRO A 153 6.40 -17.39 1.38
N LYS A 154 6.25 -18.53 2.05
CA LYS A 154 5.51 -19.70 1.58
C LYS A 154 4.06 -19.75 2.08
N SER A 155 3.59 -18.67 2.73
CA SER A 155 2.21 -18.59 3.19
C SER A 155 1.23 -18.80 2.04
N THR A 156 0.18 -19.57 2.29
CA THR A 156 -0.93 -19.73 1.35
C THR A 156 -1.57 -18.38 1.02
N ASP A 157 -2.00 -18.21 -0.21
CA ASP A 157 -2.64 -16.98 -0.73
C ASP A 157 -1.74 -15.72 -0.77
N LEU A 158 -0.45 -15.83 -0.42
CA LEU A 158 0.54 -14.78 -0.61
C LEU A 158 1.02 -14.81 -2.06
N GLU A 159 0.51 -13.90 -2.89
CA GLU A 159 0.86 -13.85 -4.31
C GLU A 159 2.19 -13.20 -4.58
N ALA A 160 2.53 -12.13 -3.85
CA ALA A 160 3.79 -11.45 -4.01
C ALA A 160 4.30 -10.89 -2.67
N TYR A 161 5.60 -10.94 -2.47
CA TYR A 161 6.27 -10.40 -1.31
C TYR A 161 7.62 -9.79 -1.67
N TRP A 162 7.68 -8.47 -1.64
CA TRP A 162 8.90 -7.70 -1.85
C TRP A 162 9.39 -7.18 -0.50
N LYS A 163 10.51 -7.74 -0.03
CA LYS A 163 11.12 -7.30 1.24
C LYS A 163 11.70 -5.89 1.13
N LEU A 164 12.13 -5.51 -0.08
CA LEU A 164 12.76 -4.24 -0.39
C LEU A 164 14.04 -4.03 0.42
N ASN A 165 14.88 -5.04 0.46
CA ASN A 165 16.14 -5.06 1.23
C ASN A 165 17.36 -5.46 0.39
N GLU A 166 17.28 -5.28 -0.93
CA GLU A 166 18.37 -5.60 -1.86
C GLU A 166 19.61 -4.70 -1.67
N GLY A 167 19.42 -3.47 -1.18
CA GLY A 167 20.50 -2.53 -0.87
C GLY A 167 21.18 -1.89 -2.09
N GLN A 168 20.75 -2.27 -3.30
CA GLN A 168 21.28 -1.70 -4.55
C GLN A 168 20.37 -2.01 -5.75
N GLY A 169 20.55 -1.25 -6.84
CA GLY A 169 19.84 -1.48 -8.09
C GLY A 169 18.42 -0.93 -8.09
N ASP A 170 17.68 -1.32 -9.11
CA ASP A 170 16.31 -0.85 -9.39
C ASP A 170 15.28 -2.00 -9.46
N THR A 171 15.71 -3.20 -9.12
CA THR A 171 14.90 -4.43 -9.25
C THR A 171 14.69 -5.07 -7.88
N PHE A 172 13.47 -5.46 -7.59
CA PHE A 172 13.05 -6.07 -6.33
C PHE A 172 12.65 -7.53 -6.55
N LYS A 173 13.20 -8.43 -5.75
CA LYS A 173 12.90 -9.86 -5.81
C LYS A 173 11.59 -10.18 -5.10
N ASP A 174 10.78 -11.01 -5.73
CA ASP A 174 9.63 -11.63 -5.11
C ASP A 174 10.09 -12.82 -4.24
N ALA A 175 9.94 -12.69 -2.94
CA ALA A 175 10.36 -13.70 -1.98
C ALA A 175 9.47 -14.96 -2.00
N THR A 176 8.27 -14.91 -2.58
CA THR A 176 7.38 -16.08 -2.72
C THR A 176 7.91 -17.10 -3.71
N GLY A 177 8.69 -16.65 -4.69
CA GLY A 177 9.15 -17.47 -5.81
C GLY A 177 8.17 -17.53 -6.99
N HIS A 178 7.09 -16.76 -6.97
CA HIS A 178 6.12 -16.66 -8.08
C HIS A 178 6.61 -15.78 -9.24
N ASN A 179 7.83 -15.23 -9.14
CA ASN A 179 8.47 -14.38 -10.15
C ASN A 179 7.73 -13.05 -10.43
N ASN A 180 7.07 -12.49 -9.45
CA ASN A 180 6.50 -11.15 -9.51
C ASN A 180 7.59 -10.08 -9.28
N THR A 181 8.66 -10.10 -10.07
CA THR A 181 9.76 -9.15 -9.93
C THR A 181 9.28 -7.72 -10.11
N GLY A 182 9.56 -6.87 -9.13
CA GLY A 182 9.30 -5.44 -9.20
C GLY A 182 10.45 -4.68 -9.82
N LYS A 183 10.16 -3.54 -10.44
CA LYS A 183 11.17 -2.64 -11.01
C LYS A 183 10.82 -1.19 -10.76
N CYS A 184 11.80 -0.39 -10.34
CA CYS A 184 11.68 1.06 -10.29
C CYS A 184 11.88 1.69 -11.67
N VAL A 185 11.16 2.77 -11.94
CA VAL A 185 11.38 3.61 -13.12
C VAL A 185 12.68 4.42 -12.98
N ALA A 186 13.02 4.79 -11.74
CA ALA A 186 14.28 5.46 -11.38
C ALA A 186 14.96 4.66 -10.27
N VAL A 187 16.29 4.70 -10.21
CA VAL A 187 17.04 4.02 -9.13
C VAL A 187 16.61 4.62 -7.77
N PRO A 188 16.12 3.79 -6.84
CA PRO A 188 15.73 4.24 -5.51
C PRO A 188 16.97 4.51 -4.65
N THR A 189 16.80 5.32 -3.61
CA THR A 189 17.78 5.39 -2.53
C THR A 189 17.56 4.21 -1.58
N TRP A 190 18.64 3.54 -1.22
CA TRP A 190 18.61 2.42 -0.29
C TRP A 190 19.12 2.85 1.08
N GLU A 191 18.26 2.70 2.08
CA GLU A 191 18.63 2.92 3.48
C GLU A 191 19.03 1.59 4.13
N GLN A 192 20.15 1.58 4.85
CA GLN A 192 20.66 0.38 5.52
C GLN A 192 20.39 0.43 7.02
N ASN A 193 20.25 -0.76 7.63
CA ASN A 193 20.06 -0.93 9.08
C ASN A 193 18.82 -0.21 9.63
N VAL A 194 17.80 -0.05 8.82
CA VAL A 194 16.54 0.57 9.23
C VAL A 194 15.72 -0.41 10.07
N ARG A 195 15.31 0.00 11.25
CA ARG A 195 14.42 -0.78 12.12
C ARG A 195 12.98 -0.31 11.95
N ILE A 196 12.13 -1.20 11.48
CA ILE A 196 10.72 -0.91 11.20
C ILE A 196 9.79 -1.19 12.41
N ASP A 197 10.29 -1.91 13.39
CA ASP A 197 9.56 -2.31 14.60
C ASP A 197 9.62 -1.27 15.73
N GLY A 198 10.35 -0.19 15.54
CA GLY A 198 10.51 0.89 16.52
C GLY A 198 11.34 0.51 17.76
N LYS A 199 12.07 -0.62 17.72
CA LYS A 199 12.91 -1.10 18.82
C LYS A 199 14.39 -0.87 18.57
#